data_17f4e5524f7f892ab1debf87f00aff7c
#
_entry.id   17f4e5524f7f892ab1debf87f00aff7c
#
_cell.length_a   1.000
_cell.length_b   1.000
_cell.length_c   1.000
_cell.angle_alpha   90.00
_cell.angle_beta   90.00
_cell.angle_gamma   90.00
#
_symmetry.space_group_name_H-M   'P 1'
#
loop_
_entity.id
_entity.type
_entity.pdbx_description
1 polymer ?
#
loop_
_entity_poly.entity_id
_entity_poly.type
_entity_poly.pdbx_seq_one_letter_code
_entity_poly.pdbx_strand_id
1 'polypeptide(L)'
;VISGMPYPDHFAQNGTYRPWEHPYETMLDWAESAAKRQSETPSPAIARTWIQAYDAIRPPYNSYGAQEVADEIRALSEQGLTGGFMAWNASCSLTKLEELRPAYEALEQARHER
;
A
#
# COMPACT_ATOMS: atom_id res chain seq x y z
N VAL A 1 -4.87 8.24 -15.47
CA VAL A 1 -4.54 7.63 -14.18
C VAL A 1 -5.21 6.28 -14.07
N ILE A 2 -4.47 5.26 -13.64
CA ILE A 2 -5.01 3.95 -13.34
C ILE A 2 -4.78 3.65 -11.85
N SER A 3 -5.79 3.10 -11.17
CA SER A 3 -5.76 2.92 -9.73
C SER A 3 -6.10 1.47 -9.36
N GLY A 4 -5.07 0.66 -9.10
CA GLY A 4 -5.24 -0.68 -8.55
C GLY A 4 -5.64 -0.64 -7.09
N MET A 5 -6.21 -1.72 -6.58
CA MET A 5 -6.65 -1.84 -5.20
C MET A 5 -6.05 -3.11 -4.54
N PRO A 6 -4.71 -3.15 -4.40
CA PRO A 6 -4.04 -4.35 -3.87
C PRO A 6 -4.00 -4.37 -2.34
N TYR A 7 -5.16 -4.41 -1.70
CA TYR A 7 -5.21 -4.45 -0.24
C TYR A 7 -4.71 -5.79 0.28
N PRO A 8 -3.65 -5.81 1.14
CA PRO A 8 -3.13 -7.08 1.66
C PRO A 8 -4.19 -7.97 2.29
N ASP A 9 -5.20 -7.37 2.92
CA ASP A 9 -6.28 -8.10 3.56
C ASP A 9 -7.16 -8.88 2.57
N HIS A 10 -7.15 -8.51 1.31
CA HIS A 10 -8.00 -9.13 0.28
C HIS A 10 -7.28 -10.21 -0.54
N PHE A 11 -5.96 -10.39 -0.35
CA PHE A 11 -5.24 -11.46 -1.03
C PHE A 11 -5.48 -12.80 -0.35
N ALA A 12 -5.44 -13.88 -1.15
CA ALA A 12 -5.66 -15.22 -0.62
C ALA A 12 -4.49 -15.67 0.26
N GLN A 13 -4.82 -16.37 1.34
CA GLN A 13 -3.82 -17.02 2.18
C GLN A 13 -3.22 -18.21 1.42
N ASN A 14 -1.90 -18.35 1.50
CA ASN A 14 -1.19 -19.46 0.88
C ASN A 14 -0.39 -20.22 1.95
N GLY A 15 -0.93 -21.35 2.41
CA GLY A 15 -0.33 -22.11 3.50
C GLY A 15 -0.31 -21.29 4.79
N THR A 16 0.89 -21.04 5.32
CA THR A 16 1.06 -20.20 6.51
C THR A 16 1.27 -18.73 6.17
N TYR A 17 1.41 -18.41 4.89
CA TYR A 17 1.62 -17.03 4.46
C TYR A 17 0.30 -16.27 4.45
N ARG A 18 0.24 -15.20 5.23
CA ARG A 18 -0.94 -14.33 5.35
C ARG A 18 -0.56 -12.94 4.84
N PRO A 19 -1.07 -12.53 3.67
CA PRO A 19 -0.67 -11.26 3.06
C PRO A 19 -0.86 -10.03 3.97
N TRP A 20 -1.89 -10.04 4.81
CA TRP A 20 -2.17 -8.91 5.72
C TRP A 20 -1.17 -8.81 6.88
N GLU A 21 -0.36 -9.84 7.12
CA GLU A 21 0.73 -9.81 8.08
C GLU A 21 2.06 -9.42 7.42
N HIS A 22 2.08 -9.38 6.09
CA HIS A 22 3.27 -9.09 5.30
C HIS A 22 2.98 -8.01 4.25
N PRO A 23 2.60 -6.79 4.68
CA PRO A 23 2.19 -5.75 3.72
C PRO A 23 3.30 -5.33 2.76
N TYR A 24 4.54 -5.24 3.23
CA TYR A 24 5.65 -4.85 2.38
C TYR A 24 5.86 -5.86 1.24
N GLU A 25 5.98 -7.14 1.59
CA GLU A 25 6.23 -8.20 0.62
C GLU A 25 5.07 -8.35 -0.36
N THR A 26 3.85 -8.27 0.14
CA THR A 26 2.64 -8.37 -0.68
C THR A 26 2.57 -7.24 -1.68
N MET A 27 2.79 -6.02 -1.23
CA MET A 27 2.75 -4.84 -2.09
C MET A 27 3.93 -4.82 -3.07
N LEU A 28 5.10 -5.31 -2.63
CA LEU A 28 6.27 -5.36 -3.48
C LEU A 28 6.04 -6.29 -4.68
N ASP A 29 5.49 -7.48 -4.44
CA ASP A 29 5.16 -8.44 -5.50
C ASP A 29 4.13 -7.86 -6.47
N TRP A 30 3.07 -7.24 -5.93
CA TRP A 30 2.05 -6.62 -6.77
C TRP A 30 2.64 -5.47 -7.59
N ALA A 31 3.46 -4.63 -6.95
CA ALA A 31 4.05 -3.46 -7.60
C ALA A 31 5.05 -3.86 -8.69
N GLU A 32 5.79 -4.95 -8.48
CA GLU A 32 6.70 -5.48 -9.50
C GLU A 32 5.95 -5.84 -10.76
N SER A 33 4.83 -6.57 -10.62
CA SER A 33 3.98 -6.95 -11.75
C SER A 33 3.37 -5.72 -12.43
N ALA A 34 2.92 -4.74 -11.65
CA ALA A 34 2.33 -3.51 -12.19
C ALA A 34 3.37 -2.69 -12.94
N ALA A 35 4.57 -2.56 -12.41
CA ALA A 35 5.66 -1.83 -13.05
C ALA A 35 6.07 -2.48 -14.37
N LYS A 36 6.09 -3.81 -14.39
CA LYS A 36 6.39 -4.57 -15.61
C LYS A 36 5.37 -4.27 -16.70
N ARG A 37 4.08 -4.33 -16.36
CA ARG A 37 3.01 -4.01 -17.32
C ARG A 37 3.12 -2.57 -17.82
N GLN A 38 3.46 -1.63 -16.93
CA GLN A 38 3.67 -0.24 -17.30
C GLN A 38 4.80 -0.09 -18.32
N SER A 39 5.91 -0.80 -18.10
CA SER A 39 7.08 -0.71 -18.98
C SER A 39 6.81 -1.31 -20.37
N GLU A 40 5.86 -2.23 -20.48
CA GLU A 40 5.50 -2.91 -21.72
C GLU A 40 4.39 -2.17 -22.49
N THR A 41 3.79 -1.15 -21.89
CA THR A 41 2.66 -0.43 -22.47
C THR A 41 3.14 0.90 -23.07
N PRO A 42 2.86 1.15 -24.36
CA PRO A 42 3.14 2.47 -24.93
C PRO A 42 2.26 3.54 -24.26
N SER A 43 2.89 4.65 -23.84
CA SER A 43 2.18 5.76 -23.18
C SER A 43 1.29 5.29 -22.01
N PRO A 44 1.87 4.64 -20.99
CA PRO A 44 1.07 4.11 -19.90
C PRO A 44 0.42 5.21 -19.07
N ALA A 45 -0.74 4.91 -18.49
CA ALA A 45 -1.39 5.81 -17.55
C ALA A 45 -0.56 5.92 -16.26
N ILE A 46 -0.66 7.07 -15.58
CA ILE A 46 -0.01 7.24 -14.27
C ILE A 46 -0.67 6.29 -13.28
N ALA A 47 0.15 5.48 -12.59
CA ALA A 47 -0.34 4.55 -11.57
C ALA A 47 -0.44 5.30 -10.23
N ARG A 48 -1.66 5.39 -9.71
CA ARG A 48 -1.95 5.96 -8.39
C ARG A 48 -2.75 4.93 -7.61
N THR A 49 -2.06 4.20 -6.75
CA THR A 49 -2.56 2.98 -6.13
C THR A 49 -3.33 3.27 -4.84
N TRP A 50 -4.44 2.55 -4.62
CA TRP A 50 -5.12 2.53 -3.33
C TRP A 50 -4.30 1.69 -2.35
N ILE A 51 -4.18 2.15 -1.11
CA ILE A 51 -3.52 1.37 -0.06
C ILE A 51 -4.49 1.10 1.08
N GLN A 52 -4.20 0.04 1.84
CA GLN A 52 -5.01 -0.34 2.99
C GLN A 52 -4.71 0.57 4.18
N ALA A 53 -5.74 1.16 4.76
CA ALA A 53 -5.63 2.04 5.92
C ALA A 53 -6.64 1.63 7.00
N TYR A 54 -6.78 0.31 7.22
CA TYR A 54 -7.70 -0.27 8.20
C TYR A 54 -7.13 -1.57 8.73
N ASP A 55 -7.60 -2.00 9.91
CA ASP A 55 -7.15 -3.24 10.53
C ASP A 55 -7.63 -4.45 9.74
N ALA A 56 -6.86 -5.54 9.80
CA ALA A 56 -7.20 -6.77 9.08
C ALA A 56 -8.56 -7.31 9.52
N ILE A 57 -9.38 -7.68 8.54
CA ILE A 57 -10.73 -8.21 8.79
C ILE A 57 -10.78 -9.74 8.78
N ARG A 58 -9.65 -10.41 8.56
CA ARG A 58 -9.54 -11.88 8.60
C ARG A 58 -8.66 -12.32 9.76
N PRO A 59 -8.91 -13.52 10.31
CA PRO A 59 -8.05 -14.04 11.39
C PRO A 59 -6.63 -14.34 10.92
N PRO A 60 -5.62 -14.09 11.75
CA PRO A 60 -5.73 -13.34 12.98
C PRO A 60 -6.00 -11.86 12.71
N TYR A 61 -6.88 -11.26 13.49
CA TYR A 61 -7.24 -9.85 13.31
C TYR A 61 -6.12 -8.97 13.86
N ASN A 62 -5.05 -8.83 13.11
CA ASN A 62 -3.92 -8.03 13.54
C ASN A 62 -4.19 -6.53 13.33
N SER A 63 -3.64 -5.75 14.24
CA SER A 63 -3.68 -4.30 14.13
C SER A 63 -2.85 -3.84 12.93
N TYR A 64 -3.37 -2.91 12.16
CA TYR A 64 -2.72 -2.40 10.95
C TYR A 64 -2.41 -0.92 11.18
N GLY A 65 -1.18 -0.66 11.61
CA GLY A 65 -0.78 0.66 12.05
C GLY A 65 0.10 1.41 11.05
N ALA A 66 0.77 2.45 11.56
CA ALA A 66 1.60 3.31 10.74
C ALA A 66 2.74 2.56 10.04
N GLN A 67 3.34 1.56 10.70
CA GLN A 67 4.43 0.79 10.10
C GLN A 67 3.95 0.02 8.87
N GLU A 68 2.80 -0.61 8.96
CA GLU A 68 2.23 -1.40 7.87
C GLU A 68 1.90 -0.50 6.67
N VAL A 69 1.33 0.68 6.93
CA VAL A 69 1.04 1.64 5.87
C VAL A 69 2.33 2.19 5.25
N ALA A 70 3.34 2.46 6.07
CA ALA A 70 4.65 2.89 5.56
C ALA A 70 5.28 1.81 4.68
N ASP A 71 5.13 0.55 5.05
CA ASP A 71 5.61 -0.58 4.26
C ASP A 71 4.94 -0.65 2.90
N GLU A 72 3.62 -0.41 2.81
CA GLU A 72 2.91 -0.37 1.54
C GLU A 72 3.46 0.74 0.64
N ILE A 73 3.62 1.94 1.20
CA ILE A 73 4.13 3.09 0.46
C ILE A 73 5.56 2.84 -0.03
N ARG A 74 6.41 2.28 0.84
CA ARG A 74 7.80 1.96 0.51
C ARG A 74 7.89 0.96 -0.64
N ALA A 75 7.05 -0.09 -0.61
CA ALA A 75 7.04 -1.11 -1.65
C ALA A 75 6.68 -0.51 -3.02
N LEU A 76 5.67 0.34 -3.07
CA LEU A 76 5.27 1.01 -4.31
C LEU A 76 6.40 1.90 -4.84
N SER A 77 7.04 2.66 -3.95
CA SER A 77 8.11 3.58 -4.30
C SER A 77 9.34 2.83 -4.83
N GLU A 78 9.71 1.71 -4.21
CA GLU A 78 10.87 0.92 -4.63
C GLU A 78 10.70 0.31 -6.02
N GLN A 79 9.47 0.04 -6.43
CA GLN A 79 9.18 -0.46 -7.77
C GLN A 79 8.91 0.65 -8.80
N GLY A 80 9.12 1.90 -8.42
CA GLY A 80 8.98 3.03 -9.33
C GLY A 80 7.56 3.47 -9.61
N LEU A 81 6.59 3.04 -8.84
CA LEU A 81 5.20 3.50 -8.96
C LEU A 81 5.04 4.78 -8.15
N THR A 82 5.45 5.90 -8.74
CA THR A 82 5.57 7.18 -8.04
C THR A 82 4.44 8.15 -8.34
N GLY A 83 3.33 7.67 -8.89
CA GLY A 83 2.16 8.52 -9.20
C GLY A 83 1.32 8.91 -7.99
N GLY A 84 1.77 8.58 -6.78
CA GLY A 84 1.05 8.83 -5.54
C GLY A 84 0.22 7.63 -5.09
N PHE A 85 -0.57 7.83 -4.06
CA PHE A 85 -1.42 6.79 -3.51
C PHE A 85 -2.69 7.41 -2.94
N MET A 86 -3.70 6.56 -2.68
CA MET A 86 -4.92 6.94 -1.99
C MET A 86 -5.16 5.92 -0.87
N ALA A 87 -5.40 6.41 0.34
CA ALA A 87 -5.63 5.53 1.50
C ALA A 87 -7.12 5.21 1.63
N TRP A 88 -7.44 3.91 1.71
CA TRP A 88 -8.82 3.46 1.84
C TRP A 88 -9.14 3.07 3.28
N ASN A 89 -10.20 3.68 3.82
CA ASN A 89 -10.78 3.31 5.12
C ASN A 89 -12.29 3.50 5.01
N ALA A 90 -13.03 2.40 4.97
CA ALA A 90 -14.49 2.43 4.74
C ALA A 90 -15.24 3.15 5.85
N SER A 91 -14.75 3.13 7.08
CA SER A 91 -15.39 3.77 8.21
C SER A 91 -15.12 5.27 8.32
N CYS A 92 -14.19 5.80 7.52
CA CYS A 92 -13.76 7.20 7.57
C CYS A 92 -13.35 7.63 8.97
N SER A 93 -12.65 6.76 9.70
CA SER A 93 -12.31 6.97 11.11
C SER A 93 -11.20 8.03 11.28
N LEU A 94 -11.51 9.09 12.01
CA LEU A 94 -10.51 10.12 12.36
C LEU A 94 -9.47 9.57 13.33
N THR A 95 -9.87 8.67 14.23
CA THR A 95 -8.95 8.01 15.16
C THR A 95 -7.92 7.20 14.39
N LYS A 96 -8.36 6.45 13.39
CA LYS A 96 -7.45 5.66 12.56
C LYS A 96 -6.52 6.56 11.74
N LEU A 97 -7.02 7.67 11.23
CA LEU A 97 -6.22 8.64 10.49
C LEU A 97 -5.09 9.21 11.36
N GLU A 98 -5.39 9.55 12.62
CA GLU A 98 -4.37 10.02 13.56
C GLU A 98 -3.35 8.94 13.87
N GLU A 99 -3.78 7.70 14.02
CA GLU A 99 -2.88 6.55 14.24
C GLU A 99 -1.90 6.38 13.10
N LEU A 100 -2.35 6.60 11.85
CA LEU A 100 -1.53 6.40 10.65
C LEU A 100 -0.70 7.63 10.26
N ARG A 101 -0.93 8.77 10.93
CA ARG A 101 -0.24 10.02 10.63
C ARG A 101 1.29 9.89 10.50
N PRO A 102 1.99 9.16 11.39
CA PRO A 102 3.45 9.06 11.27
C PRO A 102 3.94 8.52 9.93
N ALA A 103 3.17 7.61 9.29
CA ALA A 103 3.54 7.08 7.98
C ALA A 103 3.53 8.17 6.91
N TYR A 104 2.52 9.04 6.94
CA TYR A 104 2.40 10.12 5.97
C TYR A 104 3.40 11.24 6.21
N GLU A 105 3.68 11.54 7.47
CA GLU A 105 4.68 12.56 7.82
C GLU A 105 6.08 12.12 7.41
N ALA A 106 6.41 10.84 7.57
CA ALA A 106 7.69 10.29 7.14
C ALA A 106 7.86 10.40 5.63
N LEU A 107 6.80 10.15 4.87
CA LEU A 107 6.82 10.30 3.43
C LEU A 107 7.04 11.75 3.02
N GLU A 108 6.34 12.68 3.65
CA GLU A 108 6.47 14.11 3.35
C GLU A 108 7.88 14.60 3.64
N GLN A 109 8.46 14.19 4.77
CA GLN A 109 9.83 14.55 5.11
C GLN A 109 10.82 13.99 4.10
N ALA A 110 10.66 12.74 3.66
CA ALA A 110 11.51 12.14 2.65
C ALA A 110 11.46 12.91 1.32
N ARG A 111 10.29 13.44 0.96
CA ARG A 111 10.14 14.25 -0.25
C ARG A 111 10.91 15.56 -0.15
N HIS A 112 10.96 16.17 1.02
CA HIS A 112 11.70 17.42 1.23
C HIS A 112 13.22 17.24 1.22
N GLU A 113 13.70 16.03 1.51
CA GLU A 113 15.12 15.71 1.54
C GLU A 113 15.70 15.38 0.15
N ARG A 114 14.87 15.30 -0.88
CA ARG A 114 15.30 14.96 -2.24
C ARG A 114 15.79 16.16 -3.02
#